data_24c40422a72f2cc28429867e4f6a593a
#
_entry.id   24c40422a72f2cc28429867e4f6a593a
#
_cell.length_a   1.000
_cell.length_b   1.000
_cell.length_c   1.000
_cell.angle_alpha   90.00
_cell.angle_beta   90.00
_cell.angle_gamma   90.00
#
_symmetry.space_group_name_H-M   'P 1'
#
loop_
_entity.id
_entity.type
_entity.pdbx_description
1 polymer ?
#
loop_
_entity_poly.entity_id
_entity_poly.type
_entity_poly.pdbx_seq_one_letter_code
_entity_poly.pdbx_strand_id
1 'polypeptide(L)'
;MNPDSSVPTLAHAAEIRRRNIFDEVACAFWKEEPSLRDAMFLFDPDTIKNVYVVPNFISEGYFTQTVIPRELELNGRVTKRASRQTWNYGEPVGNHSLMTELLVQRARDIAKGIPENETSLLIVAHGTDLNENSAVAAKREATKIRALGRYANVLNVYMEEFPLVSDWKVLTSTPNVVVVPFFISDGLHSYEDIPVLLGVADEESTSSPQRTGDEVFRRGPYQLDNRSLFYASSIGTDPRVADIIVEQAAAAARATDSAN
;
A
#
# COMPACT_ATOMS: atom_id res chain seq x y z
N MET A 1 -11.87 8.24 -13.09
CA MET A 1 -11.75 7.59 -11.75
C MET A 1 -11.37 6.15 -12.05
N ASN A 2 -10.30 5.64 -11.44
CA ASN A 2 -9.90 4.26 -11.70
C ASN A 2 -10.86 3.32 -10.95
N PRO A 3 -11.56 2.41 -11.63
CA PRO A 3 -12.56 1.55 -11.00
C PRO A 3 -12.00 0.59 -9.94
N ASP A 4 -10.69 0.35 -9.93
CA ASP A 4 -10.07 -0.65 -9.06
C ASP A 4 -9.41 -0.06 -7.79
N SER A 5 -9.49 1.27 -7.57
CA SER A 5 -8.78 1.92 -6.47
C SER A 5 -9.28 1.49 -5.08
N SER A 6 -10.56 1.22 -4.93
CA SER A 6 -11.20 0.78 -3.68
C SER A 6 -11.20 -0.75 -3.49
N VAL A 7 -10.99 -1.51 -4.57
CA VAL A 7 -11.12 -2.98 -4.57
C VAL A 7 -10.28 -3.66 -3.48
N PRO A 8 -8.97 -3.36 -3.29
CA PRO A 8 -8.18 -3.99 -2.24
C PRO A 8 -8.70 -3.66 -0.84
N THR A 9 -9.08 -2.39 -0.60
CA THR A 9 -9.63 -1.97 0.70
C THR A 9 -10.91 -2.74 1.04
N LEU A 10 -11.81 -2.88 0.06
CA LEU A 10 -13.05 -3.65 0.23
C LEU A 10 -12.77 -5.14 0.46
N ALA A 11 -11.77 -5.70 -0.23
CA ALA A 11 -11.36 -7.09 -0.04
C ALA A 11 -10.79 -7.35 1.36
N HIS A 12 -9.94 -6.44 1.87
CA HIS A 12 -9.43 -6.52 3.24
C HIS A 12 -10.55 -6.44 4.28
N ALA A 13 -11.48 -5.51 4.10
CA ALA A 13 -12.63 -5.39 4.99
C ALA A 13 -13.52 -6.65 4.95
N ALA A 14 -13.74 -7.24 3.78
CA ALA A 14 -14.48 -8.50 3.65
C ALA A 14 -13.78 -9.65 4.38
N GLU A 15 -12.45 -9.74 4.26
CA GLU A 15 -11.66 -10.75 4.99
C GLU A 15 -11.74 -10.53 6.51
N ILE A 16 -11.64 -9.28 6.99
CA ILE A 16 -11.75 -8.97 8.42
C ILE A 16 -13.16 -9.31 8.94
N ARG A 17 -14.22 -9.02 8.17
CA ARG A 17 -15.60 -9.43 8.52
C ARG A 17 -15.71 -10.95 8.66
N ARG A 18 -15.12 -11.70 7.72
CA ARG A 18 -15.13 -13.18 7.74
C ARG A 18 -14.49 -13.75 9.01
N ARG A 19 -13.51 -13.06 9.58
CA ARG A 19 -12.84 -13.48 10.84
C ARG A 19 -13.69 -13.30 12.08
N ASN A 20 -14.75 -12.50 12.01
CA ASN A 20 -15.70 -12.24 13.10
C ASN A 20 -15.03 -11.82 14.43
N ILE A 21 -14.01 -10.95 14.33
CA ILE A 21 -13.26 -10.42 15.49
C ILE A 21 -13.73 -9.01 15.90
N PHE A 22 -14.53 -8.37 15.07
CA PHE A 22 -15.22 -7.11 15.34
C PHE A 22 -16.71 -7.30 15.07
N ASP A 23 -17.56 -6.62 15.83
CA ASP A 23 -19.01 -6.66 15.65
C ASP A 23 -19.41 -6.10 14.27
N GLU A 24 -18.76 -5.01 13.86
CA GLU A 24 -18.98 -4.39 12.56
C GLU A 24 -17.64 -3.95 11.94
N VAL A 25 -17.56 -3.99 10.60
CA VAL A 25 -16.43 -3.49 9.82
C VAL A 25 -16.97 -2.71 8.63
N ALA A 26 -16.52 -1.48 8.47
CA ALA A 26 -16.91 -0.60 7.36
C ALA A 26 -15.68 0.01 6.67
N CYS A 27 -15.86 0.45 5.44
CA CYS A 27 -14.90 1.28 4.71
C CYS A 27 -15.51 2.64 4.42
N ALA A 28 -14.69 3.67 4.35
CA ALA A 28 -15.07 4.97 3.86
C ALA A 28 -13.95 5.55 2.98
N PHE A 29 -14.32 6.32 1.98
CA PHE A 29 -13.41 6.79 0.92
C PHE A 29 -13.46 8.31 0.77
N TRP A 30 -12.40 8.89 0.19
CA TRP A 30 -12.35 10.33 -0.08
C TRP A 30 -13.16 10.71 -1.33
N LYS A 31 -13.15 9.86 -2.37
CA LYS A 31 -13.74 10.17 -3.68
C LYS A 31 -14.79 9.17 -4.14
N GLU A 32 -15.15 8.23 -3.30
CA GLU A 32 -16.13 7.17 -3.56
C GLU A 32 -17.05 7.01 -2.36
N GLU A 33 -18.20 6.36 -2.56
CA GLU A 33 -19.13 6.02 -1.48
C GLU A 33 -18.75 4.67 -0.81
N PRO A 34 -18.96 4.51 0.49
CA PRO A 34 -19.36 5.55 1.45
C PRO A 34 -18.28 6.62 1.64
N SER A 35 -18.71 7.88 1.70
CA SER A 35 -17.77 8.99 1.82
C SER A 35 -17.19 9.08 3.23
N LEU A 36 -16.00 9.68 3.38
CA LEU A 36 -15.43 9.94 4.72
C LEU A 36 -16.36 10.80 5.59
N ARG A 37 -17.17 11.68 4.99
CA ARG A 37 -18.13 12.52 5.74
C ARG A 37 -19.25 11.71 6.36
N ASP A 38 -19.65 10.62 5.71
CA ASP A 38 -20.72 9.73 6.19
C ASP A 38 -20.19 8.68 7.18
N ALA A 39 -18.87 8.53 7.28
CA ALA A 39 -18.24 7.52 8.13
C ALA A 39 -18.64 7.64 9.60
N MET A 40 -18.97 8.86 10.07
CA MET A 40 -19.44 9.09 11.44
C MET A 40 -20.80 8.43 11.74
N PHE A 41 -21.58 8.08 10.71
CA PHE A 41 -22.92 7.51 10.82
C PHE A 41 -22.95 6.03 10.46
N LEU A 42 -21.82 5.40 10.15
CA LEU A 42 -21.76 4.00 9.74
C LEU A 42 -22.02 3.02 10.88
N PHE A 43 -21.84 3.46 12.14
CA PHE A 43 -22.00 2.60 13.31
C PHE A 43 -23.05 3.15 14.27
N ASP A 44 -23.99 2.29 14.66
CA ASP A 44 -25.01 2.65 15.65
C ASP A 44 -24.36 2.90 17.03
N PRO A 45 -24.47 4.12 17.60
CA PRO A 45 -23.87 4.43 18.89
C PRO A 45 -24.53 3.71 20.08
N ASP A 46 -25.71 3.13 19.91
CA ASP A 46 -26.35 2.37 20.97
C ASP A 46 -25.71 0.98 21.12
N THR A 47 -25.24 0.39 20.04
CA THR A 47 -24.61 -0.94 19.99
C THR A 47 -23.10 -0.87 20.00
N ILE A 48 -22.48 -0.02 19.16
CA ILE A 48 -21.04 0.08 19.01
C ILE A 48 -20.47 1.22 19.85
N LYS A 49 -19.72 0.89 20.90
CA LYS A 49 -19.12 1.88 21.82
C LYS A 49 -17.70 2.27 21.48
N ASN A 50 -16.92 1.36 20.89
CA ASN A 50 -15.53 1.61 20.49
C ASN A 50 -15.41 1.49 18.97
N VAL A 51 -14.91 2.54 18.33
CA VAL A 51 -14.64 2.59 16.89
C VAL A 51 -13.13 2.72 16.69
N TYR A 52 -12.55 1.86 15.86
CA TYR A 52 -11.15 1.87 15.51
C TYR A 52 -11.01 2.31 14.06
N VAL A 53 -10.39 3.46 13.85
CA VAL A 53 -10.16 4.01 12.52
C VAL A 53 -8.72 3.72 12.12
N VAL A 54 -8.53 2.88 11.10
CA VAL A 54 -7.22 2.54 10.55
C VAL A 54 -7.09 3.15 9.15
N PRO A 55 -6.20 4.14 8.95
CA PRO A 55 -5.94 4.68 7.62
C PRO A 55 -5.29 3.63 6.72
N ASN A 56 -5.99 3.21 5.67
CA ASN A 56 -5.43 2.32 4.66
C ASN A 56 -4.58 3.12 3.65
N PHE A 57 -3.45 3.66 4.14
CA PHE A 57 -2.50 4.49 3.42
C PHE A 57 -1.09 3.92 3.55
N ILE A 58 -0.28 4.11 2.50
CA ILE A 58 1.09 3.59 2.47
C ILE A 58 2.06 4.37 3.36
N SER A 59 1.71 5.59 3.73
CA SER A 59 2.53 6.46 4.58
C SER A 59 1.67 7.46 5.32
N GLU A 60 2.24 8.09 6.34
CA GLU A 60 1.71 9.33 6.88
C GLU A 60 1.77 10.45 5.85
N GLY A 61 0.88 11.42 5.98
CA GLY A 61 0.86 12.60 5.13
C GLY A 61 -0.38 13.45 5.38
N TYR A 62 -0.61 14.42 4.51
CA TYR A 62 -1.71 15.38 4.63
C TYR A 62 -3.08 14.71 4.86
N PHE A 63 -3.35 13.61 4.13
CA PHE A 63 -4.62 12.90 4.31
C PHE A 63 -4.75 12.28 5.69
N THR A 64 -3.75 11.57 6.17
CA THR A 64 -3.80 10.86 7.46
C THR A 64 -3.65 11.80 8.66
N GLN A 65 -2.97 12.93 8.49
CA GLN A 65 -2.71 13.88 9.58
C GLN A 65 -3.72 15.03 9.65
N THR A 66 -4.40 15.34 8.52
CA THR A 66 -5.28 16.52 8.45
C THR A 66 -6.66 16.18 7.92
N VAL A 67 -6.76 15.54 6.75
CA VAL A 67 -8.07 15.35 6.09
C VAL A 67 -8.95 14.37 6.86
N ILE A 68 -8.46 13.15 7.12
CA ILE A 68 -9.24 12.14 7.84
C ILE A 68 -9.62 12.63 9.25
N PRO A 69 -8.70 13.15 10.08
CA PRO A 69 -9.07 13.71 11.37
C PRO A 69 -10.14 14.82 11.30
N ARG A 70 -10.03 15.70 10.32
CA ARG A 70 -11.00 16.78 10.12
C ARG A 70 -12.39 16.24 9.71
N GLU A 71 -12.44 15.40 8.69
CA GLU A 71 -13.73 14.86 8.18
C GLU A 71 -14.44 13.98 9.21
N LEU A 72 -13.67 13.29 10.04
CA LEU A 72 -14.19 12.47 11.14
C LEU A 72 -14.25 13.23 12.49
N GLU A 73 -14.03 14.53 12.51
CA GLU A 73 -14.05 15.34 13.72
C GLU A 73 -13.24 14.72 14.88
N LEU A 74 -12.03 14.21 14.57
CA LEU A 74 -11.18 13.58 15.57
C LEU A 74 -10.34 14.65 16.30
N ASN A 75 -10.22 14.49 17.59
CA ASN A 75 -9.36 15.29 18.45
C ASN A 75 -8.24 14.41 19.03
N GLY A 76 -7.14 14.29 18.28
CA GLY A 76 -6.02 13.42 18.63
C GLY A 76 -6.31 11.93 18.36
N ARG A 77 -5.58 11.08 19.07
CA ARG A 77 -5.65 9.62 18.90
C ARG A 77 -6.92 8.99 19.49
N VAL A 78 -7.50 9.65 20.47
CA VAL A 78 -8.72 9.18 21.15
C VAL A 78 -9.73 10.31 21.24
N THR A 79 -10.88 10.13 20.64
CA THR A 79 -11.97 11.11 20.65
C THR A 79 -13.20 10.52 21.29
N LYS A 80 -13.65 11.10 22.43
CA LYS A 80 -14.91 10.73 23.09
C LYS A 80 -16.03 11.61 22.54
N ARG A 81 -17.08 10.98 22.01
CA ARG A 81 -18.22 11.67 21.40
C ARG A 81 -19.39 11.84 22.37
N ALA A 82 -20.24 12.80 22.09
CA ALA A 82 -21.50 13.00 22.84
C ALA A 82 -22.42 11.77 22.77
N SER A 83 -22.35 10.97 21.71
CA SER A 83 -23.02 9.67 21.54
C SER A 83 -22.50 8.58 22.48
N ARG A 84 -21.51 8.86 23.34
CA ARG A 84 -20.80 7.92 24.21
C ARG A 84 -19.91 6.91 23.46
N GLN A 85 -19.69 7.12 22.17
CA GLN A 85 -18.67 6.37 21.43
C GLN A 85 -17.29 6.90 21.72
N THR A 86 -16.31 6.00 21.75
CA THR A 86 -14.89 6.32 21.78
C THR A 86 -14.29 5.95 20.42
N TRP A 87 -13.75 6.93 19.72
CA TRP A 87 -13.11 6.75 18.41
C TRP A 87 -11.60 6.75 18.60
N ASN A 88 -10.97 5.68 18.17
CA ASN A 88 -9.53 5.43 18.31
C ASN A 88 -8.88 5.49 16.94
N TYR A 89 -8.00 6.47 16.74
CA TYR A 89 -7.34 6.70 15.47
C TYR A 89 -5.96 6.03 15.45
N GLY A 90 -5.81 5.01 14.62
CA GLY A 90 -4.59 4.22 14.45
C GLY A 90 -3.56 4.85 13.52
N GLU A 91 -2.40 4.17 13.39
CA GLU A 91 -1.37 4.50 12.41
C GLU A 91 -1.76 3.99 11.02
N PRO A 92 -1.24 4.61 9.94
CA PRO A 92 -1.39 4.08 8.59
C PRO A 92 -0.79 2.68 8.44
N VAL A 93 -1.40 1.84 7.59
CA VAL A 93 -0.93 0.47 7.35
C VAL A 93 0.53 0.41 6.88
N GLY A 94 0.98 1.38 6.09
CA GLY A 94 2.36 1.44 5.59
C GLY A 94 3.42 1.70 6.66
N ASN A 95 3.03 2.13 7.86
CA ASN A 95 3.94 2.31 9.00
C ASN A 95 4.19 1.02 9.78
N HIS A 96 3.41 -0.03 9.54
CA HIS A 96 3.49 -1.26 10.31
C HIS A 96 4.78 -2.04 10.03
N SER A 97 5.33 -2.69 11.06
CA SER A 97 6.60 -3.45 10.95
C SER A 97 6.54 -4.63 9.98
N LEU A 98 5.38 -5.25 9.83
CA LEU A 98 5.16 -6.35 8.87
C LEU A 98 5.28 -5.93 7.41
N MET A 99 5.27 -4.64 7.08
CA MET A 99 5.36 -4.16 5.71
C MET A 99 6.66 -4.60 5.03
N THR A 100 7.76 -4.63 5.76
CA THR A 100 9.05 -5.14 5.25
C THR A 100 8.96 -6.60 4.82
N GLU A 101 8.35 -7.44 5.65
CA GLU A 101 8.18 -8.86 5.35
C GLU A 101 7.23 -9.07 4.16
N LEU A 102 6.14 -8.31 4.10
CA LEU A 102 5.21 -8.35 2.98
C LEU A 102 5.88 -8.03 1.65
N LEU A 103 6.72 -6.99 1.61
CA LEU A 103 7.47 -6.63 0.39
C LEU A 103 8.41 -7.75 -0.05
N VAL A 104 9.17 -8.34 0.89
CA VAL A 104 10.05 -9.47 0.59
C VAL A 104 9.25 -10.68 0.08
N GLN A 105 8.15 -10.99 0.73
CA GLN A 105 7.33 -12.12 0.32
C GLN A 105 6.66 -11.88 -1.06
N ARG A 106 6.17 -10.68 -1.33
CA ARG A 106 5.63 -10.30 -2.65
C ARG A 106 6.68 -10.49 -3.74
N ALA A 107 7.92 -10.06 -3.47
CA ALA A 107 9.03 -10.24 -4.41
C ALA A 107 9.34 -11.71 -4.66
N ARG A 108 9.29 -12.56 -3.63
CA ARG A 108 9.48 -14.01 -3.76
C ARG A 108 8.37 -14.69 -4.53
N ASP A 109 7.14 -14.29 -4.29
CA ASP A 109 5.97 -14.90 -4.90
C ASP A 109 5.98 -14.70 -6.42
N ILE A 110 6.37 -13.51 -6.91
CA ILE A 110 6.43 -13.22 -8.35
C ILE A 110 7.67 -13.82 -9.02
N ALA A 111 8.79 -13.95 -8.32
CA ALA A 111 10.06 -14.50 -8.82
C ALA A 111 10.38 -15.86 -8.19
N LYS A 112 9.39 -16.73 -8.11
CA LYS A 112 9.50 -18.04 -7.46
C LYS A 112 10.62 -18.88 -8.04
N GLY A 113 11.55 -19.32 -7.19
CA GLY A 113 12.69 -20.16 -7.58
C GLY A 113 13.90 -19.38 -8.12
N ILE A 114 13.83 -18.06 -8.19
CA ILE A 114 14.93 -17.21 -8.61
C ILE A 114 15.82 -16.88 -7.39
N PRO A 115 17.16 -17.02 -7.49
CA PRO A 115 18.07 -16.72 -6.38
C PRO A 115 18.04 -15.22 -6.02
N GLU A 116 17.77 -14.92 -4.75
CA GLU A 116 17.73 -13.52 -4.26
C GLU A 116 19.09 -12.82 -4.40
N ASN A 117 20.18 -13.52 -4.20
CA ASN A 117 21.55 -13.00 -4.34
C ASN A 117 21.98 -12.72 -5.80
N GLU A 118 21.19 -13.12 -6.78
CA GLU A 118 21.33 -12.79 -8.19
C GLU A 118 20.23 -11.83 -8.68
N THR A 119 19.52 -11.22 -7.75
CA THR A 119 18.32 -10.40 -8.01
C THR A 119 18.49 -9.00 -7.43
N SER A 120 18.14 -7.98 -8.23
CA SER A 120 17.89 -6.62 -7.74
C SER A 120 16.41 -6.44 -7.42
N LEU A 121 16.09 -6.00 -6.22
CA LEU A 121 14.73 -5.64 -5.81
C LEU A 121 14.54 -4.13 -5.92
N LEU A 122 13.59 -3.71 -6.73
CA LEU A 122 13.18 -2.32 -6.89
C LEU A 122 11.84 -2.09 -6.18
N ILE A 123 11.83 -1.16 -5.23
CA ILE A 123 10.60 -0.69 -4.56
C ILE A 123 10.23 0.63 -5.23
N VAL A 124 9.10 0.63 -5.94
CA VAL A 124 8.63 1.80 -6.69
C VAL A 124 7.66 2.62 -5.85
N ALA A 125 7.95 3.91 -5.70
CA ALA A 125 7.02 4.88 -5.09
C ALA A 125 6.76 6.04 -6.06
N HIS A 126 5.81 6.89 -5.72
CA HIS A 126 5.43 8.02 -6.59
C HIS A 126 6.58 9.01 -6.75
N GLY A 127 7.13 9.48 -5.64
CA GLY A 127 8.23 10.44 -5.63
C GLY A 127 7.78 11.80 -6.15
N THR A 128 7.11 12.59 -5.31
CA THR A 128 6.78 13.98 -5.63
C THR A 128 7.28 14.89 -4.52
N ASP A 129 7.75 16.08 -4.87
CA ASP A 129 8.08 17.16 -3.92
C ASP A 129 6.88 17.54 -3.03
N LEU A 130 5.66 17.23 -3.48
CA LEU A 130 4.41 17.48 -2.76
C LEU A 130 4.12 16.44 -1.65
N ASN A 131 4.79 15.29 -1.66
CA ASN A 131 4.57 14.23 -0.67
C ASN A 131 5.86 13.49 -0.32
N GLU A 132 6.78 14.17 0.35
CA GLU A 132 8.04 13.60 0.83
C GLU A 132 7.86 12.33 1.68
N ASN A 133 6.73 12.19 2.36
CA ASN A 133 6.48 11.09 3.27
C ASN A 133 6.36 9.73 2.57
N SER A 134 5.85 9.67 1.33
CA SER A 134 5.78 8.42 0.57
C SER A 134 7.17 7.97 0.13
N ALA A 135 8.01 8.90 -0.31
CA ALA A 135 9.40 8.64 -0.63
C ALA A 135 10.20 8.18 0.60
N VAL A 136 9.99 8.84 1.75
CA VAL A 136 10.60 8.45 3.03
C VAL A 136 10.18 7.05 3.44
N ALA A 137 8.90 6.69 3.30
CA ALA A 137 8.41 5.35 3.64
C ALA A 137 9.04 4.27 2.75
N ALA A 138 9.08 4.47 1.43
CA ALA A 138 9.72 3.55 0.49
C ALA A 138 11.22 3.39 0.78
N LYS A 139 11.93 4.50 1.05
CA LYS A 139 13.35 4.51 1.41
C LYS A 139 13.62 3.77 2.71
N ARG A 140 12.75 3.93 3.71
CA ARG A 140 12.81 3.20 4.97
C ARG A 140 12.70 1.71 4.75
N GLU A 141 11.71 1.25 3.98
CA GLU A 141 11.51 -0.17 3.70
C GLU A 141 12.67 -0.75 2.86
N ALA A 142 13.14 -0.05 1.83
CA ALA A 142 14.33 -0.46 1.06
C ALA A 142 15.56 -0.60 1.97
N THR A 143 15.74 0.31 2.94
CA THR A 143 16.86 0.24 3.90
C THR A 143 16.76 -0.98 4.82
N LYS A 144 15.58 -1.28 5.34
CA LYS A 144 15.34 -2.46 6.16
C LYS A 144 15.59 -3.76 5.37
N ILE A 145 15.06 -3.86 4.15
CA ILE A 145 15.26 -5.05 3.31
C ILE A 145 16.73 -5.22 2.92
N ARG A 146 17.44 -4.11 2.62
CA ARG A 146 18.88 -4.13 2.35
C ARG A 146 19.67 -4.69 3.54
N ALA A 147 19.30 -4.33 4.76
CA ALA A 147 19.94 -4.83 5.98
C ALA A 147 19.76 -6.35 6.18
N LEU A 148 18.79 -6.99 5.54
CA LEU A 148 18.65 -8.46 5.56
C LEU A 148 19.76 -9.17 4.77
N GLY A 149 20.46 -8.49 3.87
CA GLY A 149 21.60 -9.01 3.10
C GLY A 149 21.26 -10.16 2.14
N ARG A 150 20.01 -10.27 1.69
CA ARG A 150 19.54 -11.38 0.86
C ARG A 150 19.64 -11.09 -0.64
N TYR A 151 19.20 -9.90 -1.05
CA TYR A 151 19.22 -9.46 -2.45
C TYR A 151 20.59 -8.90 -2.83
N ALA A 152 20.98 -9.07 -4.09
CA ALA A 152 22.21 -8.45 -4.62
C ALA A 152 22.14 -6.92 -4.50
N ASN A 153 20.99 -6.33 -4.80
CA ASN A 153 20.70 -4.91 -4.60
C ASN A 153 19.25 -4.73 -4.13
N VAL A 154 19.02 -3.71 -3.32
CA VAL A 154 17.68 -3.24 -2.96
C VAL A 154 17.66 -1.72 -3.16
N LEU A 155 16.81 -1.26 -4.06
CA LEU A 155 16.69 0.15 -4.43
C LEU A 155 15.26 0.62 -4.23
N ASN A 156 15.11 1.84 -3.76
CA ASN A 156 13.87 2.60 -3.94
C ASN A 156 14.03 3.46 -5.19
N VAL A 157 13.06 3.39 -6.09
CA VAL A 157 13.02 4.16 -7.32
C VAL A 157 11.67 4.84 -7.45
N TYR A 158 11.60 5.91 -8.21
CA TYR A 158 10.44 6.78 -8.24
C TYR A 158 9.96 7.02 -9.67
N MET A 159 8.69 7.39 -9.80
CA MET A 159 8.09 7.72 -11.09
C MET A 159 8.51 9.12 -11.56
N GLU A 160 8.64 10.09 -10.65
CA GLU A 160 8.77 11.52 -10.94
C GLU A 160 10.07 12.16 -10.41
N GLU A 161 10.84 11.47 -9.56
CA GLU A 161 12.09 11.98 -9.03
C GLU A 161 13.23 10.95 -9.11
N PHE A 162 14.46 11.40 -9.01
CA PHE A 162 15.65 10.52 -9.03
C PHE A 162 15.78 9.75 -7.69
N PRO A 163 16.18 8.44 -7.76
CA PRO A 163 16.42 7.63 -8.95
C PRO A 163 15.14 7.19 -9.66
N LEU A 164 15.06 7.43 -10.96
CA LEU A 164 13.86 7.14 -11.76
C LEU A 164 13.67 5.64 -12.01
N VAL A 165 12.41 5.22 -12.10
CA VAL A 165 12.05 3.86 -12.54
C VAL A 165 12.64 3.58 -13.93
N SER A 166 12.60 4.53 -14.86
CA SER A 166 13.13 4.39 -16.22
C SER A 166 14.64 4.10 -16.28
N ASP A 167 15.37 4.47 -15.22
CA ASP A 167 16.82 4.28 -15.13
C ASP A 167 17.21 2.89 -14.59
N TRP A 168 16.25 1.99 -14.35
CA TRP A 168 16.49 0.69 -13.74
C TRP A 168 17.61 -0.11 -14.42
N LYS A 169 17.75 0.03 -15.75
CA LYS A 169 18.77 -0.68 -16.54
C LYS A 169 20.19 -0.28 -16.17
N VAL A 170 20.41 0.99 -15.82
CA VAL A 170 21.72 1.51 -15.39
C VAL A 170 21.92 1.42 -13.89
N LEU A 171 20.83 1.39 -13.12
CA LEU A 171 20.86 1.27 -11.66
C LEU A 171 21.12 -0.17 -11.19
N THR A 172 20.90 -1.17 -12.06
CA THR A 172 21.06 -2.60 -11.74
C THR A 172 21.96 -3.29 -12.73
N SER A 173 22.71 -4.31 -12.27
CA SER A 173 23.58 -5.15 -13.11
C SER A 173 23.28 -6.64 -13.01
N THR A 174 22.28 -7.02 -12.23
CA THR A 174 21.90 -8.42 -11.99
C THR A 174 21.12 -9.01 -13.16
N PRO A 175 21.20 -10.34 -13.36
CA PRO A 175 20.42 -11.02 -14.40
C PRO A 175 18.91 -10.97 -14.14
N ASN A 176 18.51 -10.83 -12.87
CA ASN A 176 17.10 -10.79 -12.46
C ASN A 176 16.78 -9.46 -11.77
N VAL A 177 15.65 -8.89 -12.11
CA VAL A 177 15.12 -7.66 -11.50
C VAL A 177 13.66 -7.89 -11.08
N VAL A 178 13.36 -7.67 -9.81
CA VAL A 178 12.01 -7.73 -9.27
C VAL A 178 11.56 -6.32 -8.94
N VAL A 179 10.38 -5.96 -9.42
CA VAL A 179 9.77 -4.65 -9.22
C VAL A 179 8.49 -4.80 -8.41
N VAL A 180 8.44 -4.14 -7.26
CA VAL A 180 7.27 -4.13 -6.37
C VAL A 180 6.80 -2.69 -6.16
N PRO A 181 5.62 -2.31 -6.70
CA PRO A 181 5.03 -1.01 -6.44
C PRO A 181 4.62 -0.88 -4.97
N PHE A 182 5.04 0.21 -4.34
CA PHE A 182 4.73 0.53 -2.96
C PHE A 182 3.51 1.46 -2.90
N PHE A 183 2.35 0.92 -3.33
CA PHE A 183 1.05 1.60 -3.37
C PHE A 183 -0.02 0.78 -2.65
N ILE A 184 -1.10 1.45 -2.22
CA ILE A 184 -2.23 0.79 -1.54
C ILE A 184 -3.12 0.01 -2.50
N SER A 185 -3.19 0.41 -3.75
CA SER A 185 -3.99 -0.27 -4.77
C SER A 185 -3.28 -0.25 -6.11
N ASP A 186 -3.65 -1.16 -6.99
CA ASP A 186 -3.34 -1.05 -8.39
C ASP A 186 -4.26 -0.03 -9.05
N GLY A 187 -3.66 0.75 -9.94
CA GLY A 187 -4.33 1.83 -10.62
C GLY A 187 -3.64 2.17 -11.93
N LEU A 188 -3.96 3.33 -12.52
CA LEU A 188 -3.32 3.79 -13.74
C LEU A 188 -1.80 3.70 -13.65
N HIS A 189 -1.20 4.10 -12.53
CA HIS A 189 0.25 4.00 -12.33
C HIS A 189 0.76 2.56 -12.46
N SER A 190 0.06 1.59 -11.86
CA SER A 190 0.47 0.18 -11.91
C SER A 190 0.21 -0.48 -13.27
N TYR A 191 -0.84 -0.05 -13.98
CA TYR A 191 -1.25 -0.69 -15.24
C TYR A 191 -0.66 -0.02 -16.49
N GLU A 192 -0.37 1.27 -16.42
CA GLU A 192 0.02 2.10 -17.56
C GLU A 192 1.40 2.73 -17.36
N ASP A 193 1.57 3.61 -16.36
CA ASP A 193 2.77 4.44 -16.25
C ASP A 193 4.03 3.61 -15.94
N ILE A 194 4.00 2.79 -14.90
CA ILE A 194 5.18 1.98 -14.50
C ILE A 194 5.57 0.97 -15.58
N PRO A 195 4.66 0.23 -16.23
CA PRO A 195 5.00 -0.62 -17.37
C PRO A 195 5.72 0.11 -18.51
N VAL A 196 5.30 1.33 -18.84
CA VAL A 196 5.98 2.18 -19.86
C VAL A 196 7.37 2.59 -19.37
N LEU A 197 7.48 3.08 -18.14
CA LEU A 197 8.77 3.47 -17.55
C LEU A 197 9.77 2.29 -17.45
N LEU A 198 9.27 1.08 -17.28
CA LEU A 198 10.08 -0.15 -17.28
C LEU A 198 10.46 -0.62 -18.69
N GLY A 199 9.79 -0.12 -19.73
CA GLY A 199 9.95 -0.56 -21.11
C GLY A 199 9.33 -1.93 -21.38
N VAL A 200 8.30 -2.35 -20.60
CA VAL A 200 7.53 -3.59 -20.79
C VAL A 200 6.21 -3.34 -21.53
N ALA A 201 5.87 -2.09 -21.76
CA ALA A 201 4.73 -1.65 -22.55
C ALA A 201 5.10 -0.42 -23.37
N ASP A 202 4.44 -0.25 -24.53
CA ASP A 202 4.59 0.93 -25.38
C ASP A 202 3.55 1.98 -25.02
N GLU A 203 3.86 3.28 -25.19
CA GLU A 203 2.93 4.39 -24.94
C GLU A 203 1.65 4.29 -25.76
N GLU A 204 1.74 3.83 -27.01
CA GLU A 204 0.57 3.62 -27.88
C GLU A 204 -0.37 2.52 -27.36
N SER A 205 0.16 1.56 -26.62
CA SER A 205 -0.64 0.47 -26.06
C SER A 205 -1.42 0.86 -24.81
N THR A 206 -1.11 2.01 -24.19
CA THR A 206 -1.83 2.56 -23.03
C THR A 206 -3.11 3.30 -23.41
N SER A 207 -3.26 3.70 -24.68
CA SER A 207 -4.45 4.37 -25.22
C SER A 207 -5.63 3.42 -25.53
N SER A 208 -5.46 2.10 -25.37
CA SER A 208 -6.56 1.14 -25.48
C SER A 208 -7.36 1.06 -24.18
N PRO A 209 -8.71 1.06 -24.23
CA PRO A 209 -9.50 0.98 -23.03
C PRO A 209 -9.27 -0.34 -22.31
N GLN A 210 -8.83 -0.24 -21.05
CA GLN A 210 -8.79 -1.31 -20.04
C GLN A 210 -7.75 -2.41 -20.27
N ARG A 211 -6.47 -2.12 -19.95
CA ARG A 211 -5.60 -3.18 -19.49
C ARG A 211 -6.04 -3.60 -18.09
N THR A 212 -6.39 -4.85 -17.95
CA THR A 212 -6.64 -5.44 -16.63
C THR A 212 -5.30 -5.81 -15.98
N GLY A 213 -5.22 -5.74 -14.66
CA GLY A 213 -4.01 -6.12 -13.92
C GLY A 213 -3.51 -7.52 -14.26
N ASP A 214 -4.41 -8.42 -14.59
CA ASP A 214 -4.12 -9.78 -15.04
C ASP A 214 -3.21 -9.82 -16.30
N GLU A 215 -3.35 -8.86 -17.20
CA GLU A 215 -2.52 -8.83 -18.42
C GLU A 215 -1.10 -8.35 -18.16
N VAL A 216 -0.93 -7.39 -17.25
CA VAL A 216 0.38 -6.78 -16.95
C VAL A 216 1.19 -7.65 -16.00
N PHE A 217 0.59 -8.16 -14.92
CA PHE A 217 1.30 -8.92 -13.89
C PHE A 217 1.50 -10.40 -14.25
N ARG A 218 0.66 -10.99 -15.10
CA ARG A 218 0.76 -12.40 -15.51
C ARG A 218 1.73 -12.66 -16.67
N ARG A 219 2.15 -11.64 -17.41
CA ARG A 219 3.05 -11.81 -18.56
C ARG A 219 4.54 -11.97 -18.18
N GLY A 220 4.89 -11.81 -16.92
CA GLY A 220 6.29 -11.93 -16.47
C GLY A 220 6.82 -13.37 -16.49
N PRO A 221 8.16 -13.57 -16.52
CA PRO A 221 9.16 -12.49 -16.60
C PRO A 221 9.24 -11.88 -18.00
N TYR A 222 9.40 -10.57 -18.03
CA TYR A 222 9.73 -9.86 -19.26
C TYR A 222 11.22 -10.01 -19.55
N GLN A 223 11.56 -10.31 -20.81
CA GLN A 223 12.96 -10.43 -21.24
C GLN A 223 13.42 -9.11 -21.86
N LEU A 224 14.30 -8.40 -21.18
CA LEU A 224 14.80 -7.09 -21.57
C LEU A 224 16.32 -7.05 -21.43
N ASP A 225 17.05 -6.78 -22.53
CA ASP A 225 18.51 -6.67 -22.53
C ASP A 225 19.22 -7.85 -21.84
N ASN A 226 18.82 -9.09 -22.15
CA ASN A 226 19.32 -10.34 -21.57
C ASN A 226 19.09 -10.46 -20.03
N ARG A 227 18.13 -9.72 -19.50
CA ARG A 227 17.70 -9.79 -18.10
C ARG A 227 16.23 -10.16 -17.97
N SER A 228 15.90 -10.86 -16.91
CA SER A 228 14.53 -11.21 -16.56
C SER A 228 13.96 -10.19 -15.59
N LEU A 229 12.92 -9.46 -16.00
CA LEU A 229 12.21 -8.51 -15.16
C LEU A 229 10.88 -9.11 -14.71
N PHE A 230 10.66 -9.14 -13.40
CA PHE A 230 9.44 -9.59 -12.75
C PHE A 230 8.70 -8.39 -12.18
N TYR A 231 7.49 -8.15 -12.64
CA TYR A 231 6.68 -7.02 -12.22
C TYR A 231 5.50 -7.49 -11.37
N ALA A 232 5.48 -7.14 -10.10
CA ALA A 232 4.44 -7.53 -9.15
C ALA A 232 3.29 -6.50 -9.10
N SER A 233 2.12 -6.94 -8.66
CA SER A 233 1.04 -6.04 -8.24
C SER A 233 1.46 -5.24 -6.98
N SER A 234 0.80 -4.10 -6.77
CA SER A 234 1.06 -3.19 -5.64
C SER A 234 0.96 -3.91 -4.30
N ILE A 235 1.82 -3.52 -3.35
CA ILE A 235 1.88 -4.19 -2.04
C ILE A 235 0.55 -4.14 -1.29
N GLY A 236 -0.23 -3.08 -1.43
CA GLY A 236 -1.53 -2.92 -0.77
C GLY A 236 -2.61 -3.88 -1.26
N THR A 237 -2.39 -4.60 -2.38
CA THR A 237 -3.28 -5.67 -2.85
C THR A 237 -3.03 -7.01 -2.13
N ASP A 238 -2.00 -7.10 -1.29
CA ASP A 238 -1.68 -8.34 -0.58
C ASP A 238 -2.75 -8.66 0.47
N PRO A 239 -3.32 -9.87 0.46
CA PRO A 239 -4.36 -10.26 1.43
C PRO A 239 -3.92 -10.11 2.89
N ARG A 240 -2.62 -10.21 3.18
CA ARG A 240 -2.03 -10.06 4.52
C ARG A 240 -2.08 -8.62 5.05
N VAL A 241 -2.42 -7.63 4.22
CA VAL A 241 -2.70 -6.27 4.69
C VAL A 241 -3.88 -6.26 5.67
N ALA A 242 -4.81 -7.22 5.55
CA ALA A 242 -5.87 -7.41 6.54
C ALA A 242 -5.33 -7.69 7.95
N ASP A 243 -4.20 -8.42 8.07
CA ASP A 243 -3.54 -8.67 9.36
C ASP A 243 -2.99 -7.38 9.94
N ILE A 244 -2.34 -6.56 9.10
CA ILE A 244 -1.84 -5.24 9.50
C ILE A 244 -2.97 -4.35 10.01
N ILE A 245 -4.11 -4.30 9.30
CA ILE A 245 -5.26 -3.50 9.72
C ILE A 245 -5.75 -3.93 11.10
N VAL A 246 -5.86 -5.23 11.34
CA VAL A 246 -6.27 -5.79 12.64
C VAL A 246 -5.25 -5.44 13.74
N GLU A 247 -3.96 -5.57 13.46
CA GLU A 247 -2.92 -5.22 14.44
C GLU A 247 -2.87 -3.73 14.74
N GLN A 248 -3.09 -2.86 13.75
CA GLN A 248 -3.20 -1.41 13.95
C GLN A 248 -4.43 -1.03 14.80
N ALA A 249 -5.57 -1.68 14.57
CA ALA A 249 -6.76 -1.49 15.41
C ALA A 249 -6.50 -1.93 16.85
N ALA A 250 -5.86 -3.09 17.05
CA ALA A 250 -5.48 -3.58 18.37
C ALA A 250 -4.45 -2.67 19.07
N ALA A 251 -3.51 -2.08 18.33
CA ALA A 251 -2.56 -1.12 18.87
C ALA A 251 -3.25 0.18 19.31
N ALA A 252 -4.21 0.66 18.54
CA ALA A 252 -5.02 1.82 18.91
C ALA A 252 -5.84 1.57 20.19
N ALA A 253 -6.38 0.35 20.36
CA ALA A 253 -7.09 -0.05 21.59
C ALA A 253 -6.18 0.02 22.82
N ARG A 254 -4.97 -0.59 22.75
CA ARG A 254 -4.00 -0.59 23.86
C ARG A 254 -3.55 0.80 24.27
N ALA A 255 -3.40 1.72 23.31
CA ALA A 255 -3.02 3.11 23.60
C ALA A 255 -4.08 3.84 24.42
N THR A 256 -5.36 3.49 24.24
CA THR A 256 -6.49 4.06 25.00
C THR A 256 -6.52 3.55 26.44
N ASP A 257 -6.27 2.25 26.64
CA ASP A 257 -6.26 1.64 27.98
C ASP A 257 -5.11 2.18 28.85
N SER A 258 -4.00 2.56 28.23
CA SER A 258 -2.84 3.14 28.91
C SER A 258 -3.00 4.63 29.28
N ALA A 259 -3.98 5.31 28.69
CA ALA A 259 -4.24 6.74 28.90
C ALA A 259 -5.39 7.02 29.90
N ASN A 260 -6.11 5.99 30.35
CA ASN A 260 -7.14 6.02 31.37
C ASN A 260 -6.57 5.54 32.72
#